data_e87a036f376bae06c4a55050b9d9a8c7
#
_entry.id   e87a036f376bae06c4a55050b9d9a8c7
#
_cell.length_a   1.000
_cell.length_b   1.000
_cell.length_c   1.000
_cell.angle_alpha   90.00
_cell.angle_beta   90.00
_cell.angle_gamma   90.00
#
_symmetry.space_group_name_H-M   'P 1'
#
loop_
_entity.id
_entity.type
_entity.pdbx_description
1 polymer ?
#
loop_
_entity_poly.entity_id
_entity_poly.type
_entity_poly.pdbx_seq_one_letter_code
_entity_poly.pdbx_strand_id
1 'polypeptide(L)'
;GSAGVLRVRAPRVGATAAADVGTEIAVDALAANLDGVRRIEVEGFKVYGSTANTTVNSTLIGRIESDNAAFAGIGGERSDAILARLTANDASLADRTSVRAGVELRSTGNITMSSAWNLSTFDDNGSLARPGGQPVNLTVRAQRDLTVSASLSDGLRNSNGPASAIAPEAAIVGTGADLRLVGGADLSAADPLAVIASADDIAPAGNLTIGRSNTDVIVR
;
A
#
# COMPACT_ATOMS: atom_id res chain seq x y z
N GLY A 1 23.08 1.00 -18.93
CA GLY A 1 21.65 0.87 -19.13
C GLY A 1 20.94 0.94 -17.79
N SER A 2 19.76 1.56 -17.71
CA SER A 2 18.92 1.50 -16.51
C SER A 2 18.41 0.08 -16.35
N ALA A 3 18.70 -0.54 -15.21
CA ALA A 3 18.20 -1.87 -14.93
C ALA A 3 16.73 -1.81 -14.50
N GLY A 4 15.94 -2.76 -14.99
CA GLY A 4 14.51 -2.82 -14.78
C GLY A 4 14.10 -3.18 -13.34
N VAL A 5 12.91 -2.75 -12.96
CA VAL A 5 12.20 -3.22 -11.77
C VAL A 5 11.02 -4.05 -12.23
N LEU A 6 10.95 -5.30 -11.79
CA LEU A 6 9.77 -6.14 -11.97
C LEU A 6 8.85 -5.94 -10.77
N ARG A 7 7.61 -5.54 -11.03
CA ARG A 7 6.57 -5.44 -10.01
C ARG A 7 5.52 -6.50 -10.25
N VAL A 8 5.34 -7.36 -9.26
CA VAL A 8 4.32 -8.39 -9.23
C VAL A 8 3.31 -8.02 -8.16
N ARG A 9 2.03 -7.99 -8.50
CA ARG A 9 0.96 -7.66 -7.59
C ARG A 9 -0.09 -8.76 -7.60
N ALA A 10 -0.37 -9.36 -6.44
CA ALA A 10 -1.34 -10.42 -6.32
C ALA A 10 -2.12 -10.32 -5.00
N PRO A 11 -3.34 -10.87 -4.94
CA PRO A 11 -4.12 -10.84 -3.72
C PRO A 11 -3.44 -11.66 -2.61
N ARG A 12 -3.61 -11.21 -1.38
CA ARG A 12 -3.30 -12.04 -0.22
C ARG A 12 -4.30 -13.18 -0.15
N VAL A 13 -3.81 -14.34 0.19
CA VAL A 13 -4.59 -15.54 0.45
C VAL A 13 -4.26 -16.04 1.85
N GLY A 14 -5.16 -16.70 2.51
CA GLY A 14 -4.89 -17.16 3.85
C GLY A 14 -5.92 -18.14 4.38
N ALA A 15 -5.53 -18.77 5.46
CA ALA A 15 -6.20 -19.88 6.06
C ALA A 15 -7.48 -19.46 6.78
N THR A 16 -8.64 -19.70 6.20
CA THR A 16 -10.01 -19.64 6.71
C THR A 16 -10.72 -18.29 6.65
N ALA A 17 -11.97 -18.36 6.17
CA ALA A 17 -12.86 -17.23 5.90
C ALA A 17 -13.28 -16.39 7.12
N ALA A 18 -13.07 -16.83 8.34
CA ALA A 18 -13.49 -16.13 9.56
C ALA A 18 -12.41 -15.20 10.16
N ALA A 19 -11.16 -15.35 9.73
CA ALA A 19 -10.04 -14.54 10.20
C ALA A 19 -9.09 -14.26 9.03
N ASP A 20 -9.65 -13.87 7.89
CA ASP A 20 -8.89 -13.71 6.64
C ASP A 20 -8.02 -12.45 6.67
N VAL A 21 -6.94 -12.52 7.42
CA VAL A 21 -5.88 -11.51 7.41
C VAL A 21 -5.02 -11.63 6.17
N GLY A 22 -5.15 -12.75 5.41
CA GLY A 22 -4.32 -13.05 4.25
C GLY A 22 -2.83 -13.08 4.63
N THR A 23 -2.33 -14.25 4.98
CA THR A 23 -0.94 -14.42 5.46
C THR A 23 0.00 -14.93 4.38
N GLU A 24 -0.51 -15.16 3.18
CA GLU A 24 0.20 -15.63 2.00
C GLU A 24 -0.13 -14.76 0.78
N ILE A 25 0.60 -14.96 -0.32
CA ILE A 25 0.36 -14.30 -1.60
C ILE A 25 0.06 -15.36 -2.66
N ALA A 26 -0.94 -15.08 -3.51
CA ALA A 26 -1.31 -15.94 -4.63
C ALA A 26 -0.30 -15.78 -5.81
N VAL A 27 0.96 -16.11 -5.55
CA VAL A 27 2.05 -16.11 -6.54
C VAL A 27 2.85 -17.39 -6.34
N ASP A 28 3.06 -18.14 -7.40
CA ASP A 28 3.92 -19.31 -7.38
C ASP A 28 5.41 -18.93 -7.33
N ALA A 29 6.29 -19.91 -7.12
CA ALA A 29 7.72 -19.70 -7.15
C ALA A 29 8.16 -19.15 -8.53
N LEU A 30 9.03 -18.16 -8.52
CA LEU A 30 9.55 -17.54 -9.73
C LEU A 30 10.39 -18.57 -10.50
N ALA A 31 10.01 -18.86 -11.73
CA ALA A 31 10.64 -19.90 -12.57
C ALA A 31 11.15 -19.35 -13.90
N ALA A 32 11.20 -18.04 -14.07
CA ALA A 32 11.63 -17.39 -15.31
C ALA A 32 13.06 -16.88 -15.24
N ASN A 33 13.76 -16.89 -16.36
CA ASN A 33 15.01 -16.17 -16.51
C ASN A 33 14.70 -14.66 -16.50
N LEU A 34 15.22 -13.95 -15.51
CA LEU A 34 14.96 -12.53 -15.29
C LEU A 34 16.20 -11.68 -15.63
N ASP A 35 16.56 -11.71 -16.92
CA ASP A 35 17.68 -10.91 -17.42
C ASP A 35 17.36 -9.42 -17.40
N GLY A 36 18.32 -8.61 -16.96
CA GLY A 36 18.17 -7.15 -16.89
C GLY A 36 17.28 -6.65 -15.75
N VAL A 37 16.71 -7.52 -14.93
CA VAL A 37 15.93 -7.16 -13.76
C VAL A 37 16.87 -6.97 -12.56
N ARG A 38 16.94 -5.76 -12.05
CA ARG A 38 17.76 -5.44 -10.87
C ARG A 38 17.00 -5.64 -9.56
N ARG A 39 15.71 -5.39 -9.56
CA ARG A 39 14.87 -5.49 -8.37
C ARG A 39 13.53 -6.13 -8.71
N ILE A 40 13.06 -6.98 -7.82
CA ILE A 40 11.77 -7.64 -7.89
C ILE A 40 10.99 -7.18 -6.65
N GLU A 41 9.82 -6.59 -6.87
CA GLU A 41 8.92 -6.18 -5.81
C GLU A 41 7.64 -7.02 -5.93
N VAL A 42 7.38 -7.86 -4.92
CA VAL A 42 6.18 -8.68 -4.85
C VAL A 42 5.24 -8.09 -3.81
N GLU A 43 4.13 -7.54 -4.27
CA GLU A 43 3.10 -6.94 -3.43
C GLU A 43 1.97 -7.93 -3.19
N GLY A 44 1.79 -8.34 -1.92
CA GLY A 44 0.58 -9.01 -1.47
C GLY A 44 -0.45 -7.97 -1.04
N PHE A 45 -1.52 -7.76 -1.84
CA PHE A 45 -2.51 -6.74 -1.49
C PHE A 45 -3.78 -7.34 -0.87
N LYS A 46 -4.37 -6.59 0.05
CA LYS A 46 -5.70 -6.84 0.61
C LYS A 46 -6.64 -5.69 0.25
N VAL A 47 -7.85 -6.04 -0.17
CA VAL A 47 -8.88 -5.06 -0.51
C VAL A 47 -9.73 -4.77 0.71
N TYR A 48 -9.89 -3.48 1.01
CA TYR A 48 -10.84 -2.95 1.97
C TYR A 48 -11.88 -2.15 1.18
N GLY A 49 -13.00 -2.77 0.96
CA GLY A 49 -13.98 -2.26 0.01
C GLY A 49 -15.34 -1.97 0.61
N SER A 50 -16.08 -1.13 -0.09
CA SER A 50 -17.48 -0.85 0.17
C SER A 50 -18.22 -0.66 -1.15
N THR A 51 -19.49 -1.04 -1.18
CA THR A 51 -20.42 -0.72 -2.27
C THR A 51 -21.08 0.65 -2.10
N ALA A 52 -20.65 1.41 -1.09
CA ALA A 52 -21.14 2.73 -0.76
C ALA A 52 -19.96 3.66 -0.44
N ASN A 53 -20.24 4.88 0.01
CA ASN A 53 -19.19 5.80 0.46
C ASN A 53 -18.35 5.19 1.58
N THR A 54 -17.05 5.42 1.53
CA THR A 54 -16.08 4.92 2.50
C THR A 54 -15.37 6.09 3.18
N THR A 55 -15.38 6.08 4.51
CA THR A 55 -14.57 7.01 5.29
C THR A 55 -13.38 6.27 5.88
N VAL A 56 -12.18 6.71 5.53
CA VAL A 56 -10.92 6.20 6.07
C VAL A 56 -10.65 6.96 7.35
N ASN A 57 -11.08 6.39 8.46
CA ASN A 57 -10.91 6.89 9.81
C ASN A 57 -9.87 6.08 10.59
N SER A 58 -9.56 6.49 11.82
CA SER A 58 -8.59 5.80 12.67
C SER A 58 -8.91 4.33 12.93
N THR A 59 -10.19 3.97 13.03
CA THR A 59 -10.63 2.57 13.23
C THR A 59 -10.27 1.70 12.02
N LEU A 60 -10.56 2.17 10.81
CA LEU A 60 -10.21 1.44 9.59
C LEU A 60 -8.69 1.37 9.41
N ILE A 61 -7.99 2.47 9.68
CA ILE A 61 -6.52 2.53 9.65
C ILE A 61 -5.92 1.49 10.60
N GLY A 62 -6.35 1.47 11.87
CA GLY A 62 -5.82 0.52 12.86
C GLY A 62 -6.08 -0.95 12.47
N ARG A 63 -7.23 -1.25 11.84
CA ARG A 63 -7.50 -2.57 11.29
C ARG A 63 -6.52 -2.93 10.16
N ILE A 64 -6.28 -2.00 9.25
CA ILE A 64 -5.35 -2.20 8.13
C ILE A 64 -3.92 -2.44 8.63
N GLU A 65 -3.48 -1.65 9.60
CA GLU A 65 -2.16 -1.79 10.21
C GLU A 65 -1.99 -3.14 10.91
N SER A 66 -3.00 -3.57 11.66
CA SER A 66 -3.03 -4.90 12.28
C SER A 66 -2.94 -6.02 11.25
N ASP A 67 -3.70 -5.93 10.16
CA ASP A 67 -3.67 -6.91 9.07
C ASP A 67 -2.31 -6.94 8.36
N ASN A 68 -1.66 -5.79 8.18
CA ASN A 68 -0.33 -5.71 7.59
C ASN A 68 0.75 -6.30 8.51
N ALA A 69 0.65 -6.04 9.82
CA ALA A 69 1.54 -6.65 10.81
C ALA A 69 1.38 -8.18 10.84
N ALA A 70 0.14 -8.67 10.80
CA ALA A 70 -0.14 -10.11 10.74
C ALA A 70 0.36 -10.77 9.44
N PHE A 71 0.29 -10.06 8.31
CA PHE A 71 0.83 -10.53 7.03
C PHE A 71 2.35 -10.67 7.08
N ALA A 72 3.05 -9.69 7.64
CA ALA A 72 4.51 -9.75 7.76
C ALA A 72 5.00 -10.78 8.78
N GLY A 73 4.21 -11.02 9.84
CA GLY A 73 4.61 -11.84 10.98
C GLY A 73 5.50 -11.10 11.97
N ILE A 74 5.74 -11.71 13.12
CA ILE A 74 6.62 -11.15 14.16
C ILE A 74 8.05 -11.10 13.62
N GLY A 75 8.66 -9.90 13.66
CA GLY A 75 10.01 -9.73 13.11
C GLY A 75 10.14 -9.93 11.60
N GLY A 76 9.02 -10.09 10.87
CA GLY A 76 9.04 -10.30 9.41
C GLY A 76 9.09 -11.77 8.97
N GLU A 77 8.96 -12.72 9.90
CA GLU A 77 9.12 -14.15 9.65
C GLU A 77 8.26 -14.70 8.49
N ARG A 78 7.04 -14.16 8.32
CA ARG A 78 6.15 -14.60 7.22
C ARG A 78 6.57 -14.01 5.89
N SER A 79 6.99 -12.76 5.87
CA SER A 79 7.57 -12.15 4.67
C SER A 79 8.81 -12.91 4.22
N ASP A 80 9.66 -13.35 5.13
CA ASP A 80 10.83 -14.16 4.84
C ASP A 80 10.46 -15.57 4.32
N ALA A 81 9.44 -16.19 4.90
CA ALA A 81 8.93 -17.48 4.43
C ALA A 81 8.34 -17.37 3.01
N ILE A 82 7.59 -16.31 2.73
CA ILE A 82 7.07 -16.02 1.39
C ILE A 82 8.23 -15.80 0.41
N LEU A 83 9.23 -15.01 0.80
CA LEU A 83 10.42 -14.77 -0.01
C LEU A 83 11.15 -16.07 -0.36
N ALA A 84 11.38 -16.90 0.65
CA ALA A 84 12.03 -18.21 0.46
C ALA A 84 11.25 -19.10 -0.51
N ARG A 85 9.92 -19.12 -0.40
CA ARG A 85 9.05 -19.87 -1.33
C ARG A 85 9.09 -19.31 -2.75
N LEU A 86 9.05 -17.99 -2.90
CA LEU A 86 9.09 -17.33 -4.22
C LEU A 86 10.41 -17.56 -4.93
N THR A 87 11.52 -17.68 -4.21
CA THR A 87 12.87 -17.86 -4.75
C THR A 87 13.37 -19.31 -4.69
N ALA A 88 12.49 -20.27 -4.39
CA ALA A 88 12.87 -21.67 -4.22
C ALA A 88 13.50 -22.29 -5.47
N ASN A 89 13.15 -21.82 -6.67
CA ASN A 89 13.72 -22.31 -7.93
C ASN A 89 15.04 -21.64 -8.31
N ASP A 90 15.31 -20.45 -7.79
CA ASP A 90 16.57 -19.72 -7.99
C ASP A 90 16.86 -18.82 -6.78
N ALA A 91 17.70 -19.33 -5.90
CA ALA A 91 18.10 -18.63 -4.68
C ALA A 91 18.84 -17.30 -4.95
N SER A 92 19.44 -17.11 -6.14
CA SER A 92 20.11 -15.87 -6.50
C SER A 92 19.16 -14.68 -6.64
N LEU A 93 17.84 -14.94 -6.72
CA LEU A 93 16.81 -13.91 -6.75
C LEU A 93 16.54 -13.29 -5.38
N ALA A 94 16.91 -13.96 -4.28
CA ALA A 94 16.55 -13.55 -2.93
C ALA A 94 17.03 -12.13 -2.60
N ASP A 95 18.29 -11.82 -2.89
CA ASP A 95 18.91 -10.51 -2.57
C ASP A 95 18.29 -9.33 -3.34
N ARG A 96 17.58 -9.61 -4.43
CA ARG A 96 16.94 -8.58 -5.27
C ARG A 96 15.41 -8.62 -5.23
N THR A 97 14.84 -9.52 -4.43
CA THR A 97 13.40 -9.67 -4.25
C THR A 97 12.97 -9.12 -2.90
N SER A 98 11.91 -8.33 -2.90
CA SER A 98 11.28 -7.84 -1.67
C SER A 98 9.79 -8.19 -1.66
N VAL A 99 9.30 -8.63 -0.51
CA VAL A 99 7.89 -8.91 -0.25
C VAL A 99 7.31 -7.72 0.50
N ARG A 100 6.23 -7.14 -0.04
CA ARG A 100 5.61 -5.93 0.50
C ARG A 100 4.14 -6.16 0.81
N ALA A 101 3.69 -5.56 1.89
CA ALA A 101 2.27 -5.43 2.16
C ALA A 101 1.65 -4.38 1.21
N GLY A 102 0.54 -4.72 0.59
CA GLY A 102 -0.27 -3.82 -0.21
C GLY A 102 -1.66 -3.62 0.40
N VAL A 103 -2.17 -2.40 0.29
CA VAL A 103 -3.52 -2.01 0.70
C VAL A 103 -4.25 -1.45 -0.50
N GLU A 104 -5.42 -1.98 -0.80
CA GLU A 104 -6.33 -1.37 -1.77
C GLU A 104 -7.62 -0.95 -1.08
N LEU A 105 -7.85 0.35 -1.01
CA LEU A 105 -9.13 0.93 -0.62
C LEU A 105 -9.97 1.08 -1.87
N ARG A 106 -11.16 0.45 -1.90
CA ARG A 106 -12.05 0.44 -3.06
C ARG A 106 -13.46 0.84 -2.66
N SER A 107 -14.09 1.72 -3.43
CA SER A 107 -15.48 2.11 -3.22
C SER A 107 -16.18 2.39 -4.55
N THR A 108 -17.43 1.92 -4.71
CA THR A 108 -18.30 2.33 -5.82
C THR A 108 -18.89 3.72 -5.61
N GLY A 109 -18.75 4.30 -4.43
CA GLY A 109 -19.08 5.68 -4.07
C GLY A 109 -17.83 6.54 -3.89
N ASN A 110 -17.95 7.51 -2.99
CA ASN A 110 -16.86 8.39 -2.61
C ASN A 110 -15.93 7.72 -1.59
N ILE A 111 -14.66 8.13 -1.58
CA ILE A 111 -13.75 7.85 -0.49
C ILE A 111 -13.30 9.17 0.13
N THR A 112 -13.40 9.26 1.46
CA THR A 112 -12.89 10.39 2.22
C THR A 112 -11.85 9.90 3.22
N MET A 113 -10.61 10.36 3.08
CA MET A 113 -9.55 10.11 4.06
C MET A 113 -9.62 11.22 5.11
N SER A 114 -10.23 10.91 6.27
CA SER A 114 -10.55 11.88 7.31
C SER A 114 -9.61 11.86 8.51
N SER A 115 -8.75 10.86 8.63
CA SER A 115 -7.75 10.74 9.69
C SER A 115 -6.36 10.74 9.10
N ALA A 116 -5.42 11.37 9.80
CA ALA A 116 -4.02 11.32 9.42
C ALA A 116 -3.51 9.87 9.45
N TRP A 117 -2.74 9.51 8.44
CA TRP A 117 -2.18 8.19 8.29
C TRP A 117 -0.72 8.24 7.85
N ASN A 118 0.14 7.69 8.70
CA ASN A 118 1.53 7.46 8.36
C ASN A 118 1.71 5.96 8.05
N LEU A 119 2.03 5.63 6.79
CA LEU A 119 2.18 4.24 6.32
C LEU A 119 3.37 3.52 6.96
N SER A 120 4.26 4.24 7.60
CA SER A 120 5.38 3.71 8.36
C SER A 120 5.40 4.33 9.74
N THR A 121 5.53 3.51 10.76
CA THR A 121 5.65 3.95 12.15
C THR A 121 7.10 3.97 12.61
N PHE A 122 7.35 4.49 13.80
CA PHE A 122 8.66 4.43 14.44
C PHE A 122 8.52 3.67 15.75
N ASP A 123 9.52 2.83 16.06
CA ASP A 123 9.60 2.15 17.34
C ASP A 123 10.03 3.12 18.46
N ASP A 124 10.06 2.62 19.71
CA ASP A 124 10.44 3.41 20.88
C ASP A 124 11.89 3.93 20.82
N ASN A 125 12.75 3.32 20.00
CA ASN A 125 14.12 3.72 19.76
C ASN A 125 14.26 4.73 18.61
N GLY A 126 13.15 5.07 17.97
CA GLY A 126 13.12 5.98 16.83
C GLY A 126 13.58 5.36 15.52
N SER A 127 13.65 4.05 15.44
CA SER A 127 13.90 3.32 14.21
C SER A 127 12.60 3.13 13.42
N LEU A 128 12.71 3.08 12.10
CA LEU A 128 11.55 2.94 11.24
C LEU A 128 10.96 1.53 11.37
N ALA A 129 9.74 1.45 11.91
CA ALA A 129 9.01 0.20 12.05
C ALA A 129 8.07 0.01 10.85
N ARG A 130 8.35 -1.00 10.05
CA ARG A 130 7.56 -1.39 8.87
C ARG A 130 7.26 -2.87 8.91
N PRO A 131 6.09 -3.29 8.44
CA PRO A 131 5.78 -4.72 8.31
C PRO A 131 6.85 -5.43 7.46
N GLY A 132 7.55 -6.41 8.04
CA GLY A 132 8.64 -7.10 7.35
C GLY A 132 9.79 -6.19 6.88
N GLY A 133 10.01 -5.05 7.54
CA GLY A 133 11.05 -4.08 7.17
C GLY A 133 10.80 -3.35 5.83
N GLN A 134 9.67 -3.60 5.17
CA GLN A 134 9.35 -3.05 3.85
C GLN A 134 8.23 -2.01 3.92
N PRO A 135 8.21 -1.00 3.02
CA PRO A 135 7.12 -0.03 2.96
C PRO A 135 5.80 -0.69 2.56
N VAL A 136 4.70 -0.14 3.05
CA VAL A 136 3.35 -0.56 2.70
C VAL A 136 2.88 0.24 1.49
N ASN A 137 2.55 -0.43 0.39
CA ASN A 137 1.97 0.22 -0.79
C ASN A 137 0.49 0.51 -0.58
N LEU A 138 0.05 1.71 -0.94
CA LEU A 138 -1.35 2.12 -0.82
C LEU A 138 -1.94 2.50 -2.17
N THR A 139 -3.03 1.85 -2.52
CA THR A 139 -3.85 2.19 -3.69
C THR A 139 -5.24 2.56 -3.22
N VAL A 140 -5.72 3.75 -3.58
CA VAL A 140 -7.06 4.23 -3.23
C VAL A 140 -7.84 4.47 -4.51
N ARG A 141 -8.97 3.78 -4.68
CA ARG A 141 -9.79 3.79 -5.89
C ARG A 141 -11.24 4.10 -5.54
N ALA A 142 -11.65 5.34 -5.73
CA ALA A 142 -13.04 5.76 -5.62
C ALA A 142 -13.66 5.83 -7.03
N GLN A 143 -14.75 5.11 -7.26
CA GLN A 143 -15.47 5.22 -8.53
C GLN A 143 -16.07 6.62 -8.73
N ARG A 144 -16.30 7.34 -7.63
CA ARG A 144 -16.70 8.74 -7.58
C ARG A 144 -15.57 9.60 -7.02
N ASP A 145 -15.88 10.51 -6.13
CA ASP A 145 -14.92 11.45 -5.59
C ASP A 145 -13.97 10.80 -4.59
N LEU A 146 -12.69 11.16 -4.69
CA LEU A 146 -11.67 10.88 -3.67
C LEU A 146 -11.24 12.19 -3.03
N THR A 147 -11.47 12.30 -1.72
CA THR A 147 -11.06 13.45 -0.92
C THR A 147 -10.03 13.03 0.12
N VAL A 148 -8.84 13.61 0.05
CA VAL A 148 -7.81 13.48 1.08
C VAL A 148 -7.84 14.74 1.93
N SER A 149 -8.48 14.69 3.10
CA SER A 149 -8.69 15.82 3.99
C SER A 149 -7.84 15.78 5.27
N ALA A 150 -7.01 14.75 5.41
CA ALA A 150 -6.06 14.61 6.50
C ALA A 150 -4.68 14.20 5.95
N SER A 151 -3.63 14.41 6.73
CA SER A 151 -2.27 14.14 6.28
C SER A 151 -2.04 12.67 5.97
N LEU A 152 -1.40 12.40 4.84
CA LEU A 152 -0.98 11.07 4.39
C LEU A 152 0.53 11.11 4.17
N SER A 153 1.26 10.23 4.83
CA SER A 153 2.72 10.21 4.77
C SER A 153 3.28 8.78 4.81
N ASP A 154 4.55 8.64 4.42
CA ASP A 154 5.31 7.40 4.55
C ASP A 154 6.58 7.64 5.37
N GLY A 155 6.52 7.30 6.65
CA GLY A 155 7.69 7.27 7.52
C GLY A 155 8.30 8.63 7.83
N LEU A 156 7.52 9.71 7.79
CA LEU A 156 7.97 11.00 8.27
C LEU A 156 7.79 11.07 9.78
N ARG A 157 8.89 11.25 10.49
CA ARG A 157 8.88 11.42 11.93
C ARG A 157 8.55 12.86 12.28
N ASN A 158 7.54 13.05 13.11
CA ASN A 158 7.36 14.30 13.80
C ASN A 158 8.26 14.34 15.04
N SER A 159 9.21 15.25 15.08
CA SER A 159 10.14 15.38 16.20
C SER A 159 9.52 15.99 17.46
N ASN A 160 8.31 16.57 17.40
CA ASN A 160 7.80 17.44 18.48
C ASN A 160 6.32 17.28 18.83
N GLY A 161 5.73 16.09 18.74
CA GLY A 161 4.36 15.91 19.22
C GLY A 161 3.38 15.36 18.20
N PRO A 162 2.07 15.47 18.43
CA PRO A 162 1.07 14.80 17.63
C PRO A 162 1.17 15.17 16.15
N ALA A 163 0.80 14.26 15.30
CA ALA A 163 0.95 14.14 13.85
C ALA A 163 0.69 15.39 12.95
N SER A 164 0.69 16.58 13.48
CA SER A 164 0.33 17.82 12.76
C SER A 164 1.49 18.63 12.21
N ALA A 165 2.74 18.28 12.54
CA ALA A 165 3.90 18.99 12.00
C ALA A 165 4.93 17.98 11.52
N ILE A 166 5.02 17.80 10.24
CA ILE A 166 6.03 16.97 9.59
C ILE A 166 7.31 17.78 9.56
N ALA A 167 8.33 17.33 10.30
CA ALA A 167 9.64 17.92 10.20
C ALA A 167 10.22 17.57 8.83
N PRO A 168 10.53 18.54 7.95
CA PRO A 168 11.07 18.26 6.62
C PRO A 168 12.45 17.59 6.60
N GLU A 169 13.07 17.47 7.75
CA GLU A 169 14.44 17.00 7.93
C GLU A 169 14.55 15.52 8.38
N ALA A 170 13.44 14.85 8.63
CA ALA A 170 13.51 13.44 8.96
C ALA A 170 13.93 12.65 7.71
N ALA A 171 15.23 12.43 7.59
CA ALA A 171 15.75 11.56 6.55
C ALA A 171 15.13 10.17 6.69
N ILE A 172 14.29 9.79 5.75
CA ILE A 172 13.81 8.42 5.69
C ILE A 172 14.92 7.60 5.06
N VAL A 173 15.28 6.55 5.71
CA VAL A 173 16.23 5.57 5.21
C VAL A 173 15.45 4.49 4.48
N GLY A 174 15.79 4.21 3.24
CA GLY A 174 15.21 3.12 2.46
C GLY A 174 14.25 3.54 1.34
N THR A 175 13.61 2.56 0.71
CA THR A 175 12.60 2.75 -0.34
C THR A 175 11.29 3.27 0.25
N GLY A 176 10.66 4.23 -0.44
CA GLY A 176 9.33 4.73 -0.08
C GLY A 176 8.20 3.76 -0.47
N ALA A 177 7.01 4.03 0.06
CA ALA A 177 5.78 3.39 -0.37
C ALA A 177 5.35 3.89 -1.75
N ASP A 178 4.72 3.02 -2.54
CA ASP A 178 3.99 3.45 -3.72
C ASP A 178 2.59 3.94 -3.30
N LEU A 179 2.29 5.20 -3.59
CA LEU A 179 0.96 5.78 -3.37
C LEU A 179 0.24 5.97 -4.70
N ARG A 180 -0.95 5.39 -4.82
CA ARG A 180 -1.81 5.51 -5.99
C ARG A 180 -3.18 6.00 -5.55
N LEU A 181 -3.57 7.21 -5.98
CA LEU A 181 -4.83 7.87 -5.60
C LEU A 181 -5.65 8.11 -6.87
N VAL A 182 -6.80 7.46 -6.97
CA VAL A 182 -7.64 7.49 -8.18
C VAL A 182 -9.07 7.88 -7.82
N GLY A 183 -9.49 9.07 -8.25
CA GLY A 183 -10.89 9.50 -8.31
C GLY A 183 -11.46 9.19 -9.69
N GLY A 184 -12.74 8.81 -9.78
CA GLY A 184 -13.34 8.34 -11.04
C GLY A 184 -12.80 6.99 -11.52
N ALA A 185 -12.39 6.12 -10.59
CA ALA A 185 -11.72 4.86 -10.90
C ALA A 185 -12.65 3.89 -11.63
N ASP A 186 -12.16 3.28 -12.70
CA ASP A 186 -12.78 2.09 -13.29
C ASP A 186 -12.45 0.87 -12.44
N LEU A 187 -13.38 0.46 -11.59
CA LEU A 187 -13.18 -0.68 -10.70
C LEU A 187 -13.26 -2.04 -11.42
N SER A 188 -13.69 -2.07 -12.67
CA SER A 188 -13.74 -3.27 -13.49
C SER A 188 -12.43 -3.53 -14.24
N ALA A 189 -11.61 -2.50 -14.41
CA ALA A 189 -10.35 -2.60 -15.11
C ALA A 189 -9.29 -3.36 -14.29
N ALA A 190 -8.48 -4.14 -14.97
CA ALA A 190 -7.32 -4.82 -14.37
C ALA A 190 -6.22 -3.82 -13.98
N ASP A 191 -6.08 -2.72 -14.70
CA ASP A 191 -5.17 -1.63 -14.34
C ASP A 191 -5.70 -0.87 -13.12
N PRO A 192 -4.97 -0.84 -11.99
CA PRO A 192 -5.40 -0.12 -10.81
C PRO A 192 -5.43 1.40 -10.98
N LEU A 193 -4.87 1.95 -12.04
CA LEU A 193 -4.89 3.38 -12.35
C LEU A 193 -5.95 3.75 -13.40
N ALA A 194 -6.68 2.77 -13.93
CA ALA A 194 -7.73 3.03 -14.91
C ALA A 194 -8.84 3.91 -14.33
N VAL A 195 -9.26 4.86 -15.13
CA VAL A 195 -10.39 5.78 -14.84
C VAL A 195 -11.50 5.56 -15.84
N ILE A 196 -12.71 5.88 -15.43
CA ILE A 196 -13.88 5.85 -16.31
C ILE A 196 -13.72 6.99 -17.32
N ALA A 197 -13.80 6.66 -18.61
CA ALA A 197 -13.74 7.67 -19.64
C ALA A 197 -14.96 8.61 -19.53
N SER A 198 -14.74 9.91 -19.75
CA SER A 198 -15.80 10.92 -19.62
C SER A 198 -16.97 10.74 -20.58
N ALA A 199 -16.79 9.94 -21.64
CA ALA A 199 -17.84 9.58 -22.59
C ALA A 199 -18.83 8.53 -22.05
N ASP A 200 -18.50 7.84 -20.99
CA ASP A 200 -19.33 6.78 -20.41
C ASP A 200 -20.34 7.31 -19.37
N ASP A 201 -20.48 8.63 -19.30
CA ASP A 201 -21.53 9.40 -18.60
C ASP A 201 -22.02 8.81 -17.26
N ILE A 202 -21.11 8.40 -16.41
CA ILE A 202 -21.44 8.29 -15.00
C ILE A 202 -21.31 9.70 -14.40
N ALA A 203 -22.36 10.45 -14.49
CA ALA A 203 -22.45 11.76 -13.87
C ALA A 203 -22.66 11.62 -12.34
N PRO A 204 -21.91 12.35 -11.52
CA PRO A 204 -20.80 13.21 -11.89
C PRO A 204 -19.49 12.44 -12.04
N ALA A 205 -18.61 12.92 -12.94
CA ALA A 205 -17.24 12.46 -13.03
C ALA A 205 -16.57 12.51 -11.64
N GLY A 206 -15.80 11.50 -11.28
CA GLY A 206 -15.14 11.46 -9.98
C GLY A 206 -13.99 12.47 -9.93
N ASN A 207 -13.96 13.28 -8.90
CA ASN A 207 -12.90 14.24 -8.66
C ASN A 207 -11.89 13.72 -7.65
N LEU A 208 -10.62 14.10 -7.82
CA LEU A 208 -9.59 13.93 -6.81
C LEU A 208 -9.33 15.28 -6.16
N THR A 209 -9.63 15.38 -4.87
CA THR A 209 -9.32 16.56 -4.05
C THR A 209 -8.24 16.19 -3.05
N ILE A 210 -7.08 16.84 -3.13
CA ILE A 210 -5.98 16.67 -2.18
C ILE A 210 -5.78 17.99 -1.45
N GLY A 211 -5.87 17.91 -0.13
CA GLY A 211 -5.60 19.04 0.75
C GLY A 211 -6.79 19.91 1.06
N ARG A 212 -6.79 20.38 2.29
CA ARG A 212 -7.40 21.62 2.76
C ARG A 212 -6.27 22.41 3.41
N SER A 213 -6.49 23.68 3.78
CA SER A 213 -5.52 24.40 4.60
C SER A 213 -5.11 23.53 5.80
N ASN A 214 -3.83 23.23 5.99
CA ASN A 214 -3.23 22.34 6.98
C ASN A 214 -3.31 20.83 6.71
N THR A 215 -3.42 20.40 5.45
CA THR A 215 -3.31 19.01 5.07
C THR A 215 -2.04 18.81 4.26
N ASP A 216 -1.17 17.92 4.70
CA ASP A 216 0.05 17.57 3.99
C ASP A 216 -0.08 16.17 3.40
N VAL A 217 0.11 16.04 2.09
CA VAL A 217 0.33 14.75 1.43
C VAL A 217 1.79 14.71 1.03
N ILE A 218 2.55 13.87 1.71
CA ILE A 218 3.99 13.79 1.49
C ILE A 218 4.30 12.40 0.97
N VAL A 219 4.69 12.38 -0.28
CA VAL A 219 5.12 11.20 -1.01
C VAL A 219 6.62 11.32 -1.28
N ARG A 220 7.29 10.22 -1.26
CA ARG A 220 8.70 10.10 -1.65
C ARG A 220 8.87 9.37 -2.93
#